data_0fb22168e6f0b7217c1992d3e154def9
#
_entry.id   0fb22168e6f0b7217c1992d3e154def9
#
_cell.length_a   1.000
_cell.length_b   1.000
_cell.length_c   1.000
_cell.angle_alpha   90.00
_cell.angle_beta   90.00
_cell.angle_gamma   90.00
#
_symmetry.space_group_name_H-M   'P 1'
#
loop_
_entity.id
_entity.type
_entity.pdbx_description
1 polymer ?
#
loop_
_entity_poly.entity_id
_entity_poly.type
_entity_poly.pdbx_seq_one_letter_code
_entity_poly.pdbx_strand_id
1 'polypeptide(L)'
;MSLLEEIAPSVQQVAEAIALAVGVEVEIVDNQLTIVGGTSVYMQRIGEKEESGEIDGNYLYARVLRTGNTEYITDAQNDQTYGITVDAFGSFELAEICTPIKADEHILGIIGLVALNEDQRSILLDKNKNMVKFVEKMAD
;
A
#
# COMPACT_ATOMS: atom_id res chain seq x y z
N MET A 1 1.23 19.65 -5.64
CA MET A 1 0.83 18.33 -6.19
C MET A 1 2.05 17.44 -6.28
N SER A 2 1.95 16.22 -5.75
CA SER A 2 3.05 15.28 -5.80
C SER A 2 3.27 14.75 -7.21
N LEU A 3 4.45 14.15 -7.46
CA LEU A 3 4.74 13.54 -8.75
C LEU A 3 3.74 12.44 -9.11
N LEU A 4 3.37 11.60 -8.11
CA LEU A 4 2.39 10.53 -8.37
C LEU A 4 1.01 11.09 -8.69
N GLU A 5 0.61 12.19 -8.06
CA GLU A 5 -0.66 12.84 -8.39
C GLU A 5 -0.66 13.37 -9.83
N GLU A 6 0.48 13.86 -10.30
CA GLU A 6 0.59 14.37 -11.66
C GLU A 6 0.38 13.28 -12.72
N ILE A 7 0.67 12.02 -12.37
CA ILE A 7 0.51 10.90 -13.28
C ILE A 7 -0.55 9.91 -12.78
N ALA A 8 -1.55 10.43 -12.07
CA ALA A 8 -2.58 9.61 -11.43
C ALA A 8 -3.24 8.57 -12.34
N PRO A 9 -3.60 8.88 -13.61
CA PRO A 9 -4.18 7.84 -14.48
C PRO A 9 -3.25 6.65 -14.69
N SER A 10 -1.95 6.90 -14.85
CA SER A 10 -0.96 5.82 -14.99
C SER A 10 -0.82 5.03 -13.69
N VAL A 11 -0.84 5.71 -12.55
CA VAL A 11 -0.78 5.08 -11.23
C VAL A 11 -1.97 4.13 -11.05
N GLN A 12 -3.17 4.57 -11.43
CA GLN A 12 -4.36 3.73 -11.31
C GLN A 12 -4.27 2.49 -12.22
N GLN A 13 -3.74 2.63 -13.43
CA GLN A 13 -3.54 1.49 -14.31
C GLN A 13 -2.57 0.47 -13.69
N VAL A 14 -1.50 0.95 -13.05
CA VAL A 14 -0.55 0.08 -12.37
C VAL A 14 -1.22 -0.65 -11.21
N ALA A 15 -2.03 0.05 -10.42
CA ALA A 15 -2.75 -0.57 -9.31
C ALA A 15 -3.65 -1.70 -9.80
N GLU A 16 -4.40 -1.46 -10.87
CA GLU A 16 -5.30 -2.47 -11.43
C GLU A 16 -4.54 -3.66 -12.00
N ALA A 17 -3.42 -3.40 -12.67
CA ALA A 17 -2.60 -4.46 -13.24
C ALA A 17 -1.98 -5.35 -12.15
N ILE A 18 -1.48 -4.76 -11.07
CA ILE A 18 -0.91 -5.51 -9.96
C ILE A 18 -1.99 -6.36 -9.28
N ALA A 19 -3.15 -5.76 -9.02
CA ALA A 19 -4.25 -6.49 -8.37
C ALA A 19 -4.67 -7.70 -9.20
N LEU A 20 -4.76 -7.54 -10.51
CA LEU A 20 -5.13 -8.62 -11.40
C LEU A 20 -4.06 -9.71 -11.44
N ALA A 21 -2.80 -9.32 -11.49
CA ALA A 21 -1.68 -10.28 -11.58
C ALA A 21 -1.46 -11.05 -10.30
N VAL A 22 -1.61 -10.39 -9.15
CA VAL A 22 -1.30 -11.00 -7.83
C VAL A 22 -2.54 -11.62 -7.20
N GLY A 23 -3.71 -11.03 -7.41
CA GLY A 23 -4.95 -11.55 -6.83
C GLY A 23 -5.28 -10.99 -5.45
N VAL A 24 -4.80 -9.80 -5.15
CA VAL A 24 -5.09 -9.09 -3.89
C VAL A 24 -5.50 -7.65 -4.22
N GLU A 25 -5.91 -6.90 -3.21
CA GLU A 25 -6.22 -5.49 -3.40
C GLU A 25 -4.95 -4.65 -3.35
N VAL A 26 -4.99 -3.48 -3.98
CA VAL A 26 -3.84 -2.59 -4.07
C VAL A 26 -4.24 -1.20 -3.64
N GLU A 27 -3.37 -0.55 -2.88
CA GLU A 27 -3.49 0.85 -2.53
C GLU A 27 -2.16 1.53 -2.84
N ILE A 28 -2.19 2.67 -3.53
CA ILE A 28 -0.99 3.43 -3.82
C ILE A 28 -1.16 4.83 -3.23
N VAL A 29 -0.22 5.20 -2.37
CA VAL A 29 -0.19 6.54 -1.76
C VAL A 29 1.07 7.26 -2.20
N ASP A 30 1.01 8.60 -2.19
CA ASP A 30 2.18 9.40 -2.49
C ASP A 30 3.00 9.66 -1.21
N ASN A 31 4.02 10.50 -1.32
CA ASN A 31 4.90 10.79 -0.19
C ASN A 31 4.31 11.79 0.82
N GLN A 32 3.06 12.20 0.63
CA GLN A 32 2.29 12.98 1.60
C GLN A 32 1.14 12.16 2.16
N LEU A 33 1.14 10.85 1.93
CA LEU A 33 0.10 9.90 2.36
C LEU A 33 -1.25 10.15 1.71
N THR A 34 -1.28 10.80 0.56
CA THR A 34 -2.51 10.96 -0.24
C THR A 34 -2.70 9.70 -1.08
N ILE A 35 -3.90 9.13 -1.03
CA ILE A 35 -4.24 7.96 -1.86
C ILE A 35 -4.38 8.44 -3.31
N VAL A 36 -3.54 7.90 -4.19
CA VAL A 36 -3.49 8.30 -5.60
C VAL A 36 -4.10 7.25 -6.50
N GLY A 37 -4.07 6.00 -6.10
CA GLY A 37 -4.67 4.91 -6.85
C GLY A 37 -5.03 3.76 -5.94
N GLY A 38 -5.89 2.87 -6.43
CA GLY A 38 -6.26 1.73 -5.64
C GLY A 38 -7.39 0.93 -6.27
N THR A 39 -7.65 -0.24 -5.69
CA THR A 39 -8.72 -1.13 -6.14
C THR A 39 -9.71 -1.33 -5.01
N SER A 40 -10.93 -1.81 -5.36
CA SER A 40 -11.98 -2.08 -4.38
C SER A 40 -12.26 -0.82 -3.55
N VAL A 41 -12.29 -0.93 -2.22
CA VAL A 41 -12.61 0.19 -1.33
C VAL A 41 -11.62 1.35 -1.47
N TYR A 42 -10.39 1.08 -1.87
CA TYR A 42 -9.37 2.12 -2.00
C TYR A 42 -9.62 3.03 -3.19
N MET A 43 -10.27 2.52 -4.25
CA MET A 43 -10.65 3.35 -5.38
C MET A 43 -11.58 4.49 -4.95
N GLN A 44 -12.47 4.21 -4.00
CA GLN A 44 -13.41 5.20 -3.48
C GLN A 44 -12.76 6.23 -2.56
N ARG A 45 -11.56 5.96 -2.12
CA ARG A 45 -10.85 6.82 -1.18
C ARG A 45 -9.74 7.64 -1.84
N ILE A 46 -9.63 7.61 -3.15
CA ILE A 46 -8.62 8.40 -3.87
C ILE A 46 -8.80 9.89 -3.52
N GLY A 47 -7.71 10.53 -3.12
CA GLY A 47 -7.70 11.91 -2.65
C GLY A 47 -7.71 12.06 -1.14
N GLU A 48 -8.06 11.01 -0.41
CA GLU A 48 -8.03 11.03 1.06
C GLU A 48 -6.63 10.75 1.57
N LYS A 49 -6.42 11.03 2.85
CA LYS A 49 -5.13 10.79 3.50
C LYS A 49 -5.16 9.48 4.27
N GLU A 50 -4.10 8.68 4.13
CA GLU A 50 -3.85 7.56 5.01
C GLU A 50 -3.17 8.07 6.28
N GLU A 51 -3.42 7.38 7.41
CA GLU A 51 -2.80 7.69 8.70
C GLU A 51 -2.93 9.17 9.04
N SER A 52 -4.05 9.78 8.66
CA SER A 52 -4.36 11.21 8.89
C SER A 52 -3.34 12.16 8.25
N GLY A 53 -2.57 11.68 7.29
CA GLY A 53 -1.53 12.48 6.62
C GLY A 53 -0.29 12.73 7.45
N GLU A 54 -0.11 12.00 8.54
CA GLU A 54 0.99 12.24 9.49
C GLU A 54 2.25 11.50 9.06
N ILE A 55 3.04 12.13 8.19
CA ILE A 55 4.25 11.53 7.65
C ILE A 55 5.33 11.31 8.73
N ASP A 56 5.25 12.01 9.85
CA ASP A 56 6.15 11.82 10.98
C ASP A 56 5.63 10.79 11.98
N GLY A 57 4.48 10.17 11.69
CA GLY A 57 3.90 9.17 12.56
C GLY A 57 4.67 7.86 12.57
N ASN A 58 4.21 6.91 13.40
CA ASN A 58 4.86 5.62 13.56
C ASN A 58 4.05 4.46 13.00
N TYR A 59 3.00 4.74 12.23
CA TYR A 59 2.22 3.70 11.60
C TYR A 59 2.91 3.22 10.32
N LEU A 60 2.34 2.22 9.67
CA LEU A 60 2.99 1.46 8.61
C LEU A 60 3.51 2.34 7.46
N TYR A 61 2.64 3.16 6.87
CA TYR A 61 3.03 3.92 5.68
C TYR A 61 4.08 4.97 6.02
N ALA A 62 3.90 5.67 7.13
CA ALA A 62 4.89 6.67 7.54
C ALA A 62 6.25 6.02 7.80
N ARG A 63 6.27 4.82 8.40
CA ARG A 63 7.54 4.10 8.62
C ARG A 63 8.21 3.74 7.31
N VAL A 64 7.45 3.22 6.34
CA VAL A 64 8.01 2.82 5.04
C VAL A 64 8.56 4.04 4.31
N LEU A 65 7.87 5.19 4.39
CA LEU A 65 8.38 6.43 3.78
C LEU A 65 9.71 6.86 4.39
N ARG A 66 9.85 6.71 5.72
CA ARG A 66 11.08 7.12 6.40
C ARG A 66 12.24 6.16 6.18
N THR A 67 11.94 4.86 6.25
CA THR A 67 13.00 3.84 6.22
C THR A 67 13.39 3.41 4.82
N GLY A 68 12.46 3.52 3.86
CA GLY A 68 12.66 3.00 2.52
C GLY A 68 12.68 1.48 2.45
N ASN A 69 12.18 0.81 3.49
CA ASN A 69 12.17 -0.65 3.57
C ASN A 69 10.77 -1.20 3.38
N THR A 70 10.68 -2.33 2.66
CA THR A 70 9.43 -3.08 2.56
C THR A 70 9.08 -3.66 3.93
N GLU A 71 7.80 -3.56 4.32
CA GLU A 71 7.31 -4.14 5.57
C GLU A 71 6.18 -5.14 5.29
N TYR A 72 6.09 -6.14 6.15
CA TYR A 72 5.15 -7.26 6.04
C TYR A 72 4.30 -7.29 7.30
N ILE A 73 3.01 -7.06 7.15
CA ILE A 73 2.04 -7.14 8.26
C ILE A 73 1.21 -8.40 8.04
N THR A 74 1.43 -9.40 8.87
CA THR A 74 0.78 -10.71 8.70
C THR A 74 -0.55 -10.81 9.42
N ASP A 75 -0.78 -9.98 10.44
CA ASP A 75 -2.01 -9.98 11.22
C ASP A 75 -2.35 -8.53 11.57
N ALA A 76 -2.96 -7.83 10.62
CA ALA A 76 -3.20 -6.41 10.73
C ALA A 76 -4.12 -6.04 11.90
N GLN A 77 -5.09 -6.90 12.20
CA GLN A 77 -6.08 -6.60 13.24
C GLN A 77 -5.49 -6.62 14.63
N ASN A 78 -4.39 -7.35 14.82
CA ASN A 78 -3.71 -7.46 16.11
C ASN A 78 -2.36 -6.75 16.14
N ASP A 79 -1.99 -6.04 15.08
CA ASP A 79 -0.70 -5.36 15.00
C ASP A 79 -0.88 -3.88 15.36
N GLN A 80 -0.35 -3.49 16.51
CA GLN A 80 -0.50 -2.13 17.04
C GLN A 80 0.27 -1.10 16.22
N THR A 81 1.22 -1.54 15.41
CA THR A 81 2.04 -0.64 14.58
C THR A 81 1.50 -0.49 13.16
N TYR A 82 0.44 -1.20 12.82
CA TYR A 82 -0.11 -1.21 11.47
C TYR A 82 -0.67 0.16 11.08
N GLY A 83 -1.50 0.74 11.93
CA GLY A 83 -2.10 2.01 11.66
C GLY A 83 -3.44 2.17 12.38
N ILE A 84 -4.05 3.32 12.13
CA ILE A 84 -5.39 3.56 12.63
C ILE A 84 -6.36 2.84 11.69
N THR A 85 -6.94 1.75 12.19
CA THR A 85 -7.85 0.93 11.38
C THR A 85 -9.29 1.34 11.56
N VAL A 86 -9.55 2.39 12.34
CA VAL A 86 -10.90 2.84 12.64
C VAL A 86 -11.29 3.90 11.62
N ASP A 87 -11.54 3.47 10.40
CA ASP A 87 -12.13 4.34 9.39
C ASP A 87 -13.54 3.84 9.08
N ALA A 88 -14.16 4.41 8.06
CA ALA A 88 -15.53 4.05 7.67
C ALA A 88 -15.63 2.59 7.21
N PHE A 89 -14.50 1.97 6.86
CA PHE A 89 -14.44 0.60 6.38
C PHE A 89 -13.97 -0.35 7.47
N GLY A 90 -13.62 0.18 8.64
CA GLY A 90 -13.32 -0.60 9.82
C GLY A 90 -12.12 -1.50 9.66
N SER A 91 -12.23 -2.70 10.16
CA SER A 91 -11.12 -3.64 10.28
C SER A 91 -11.18 -4.73 9.21
N PHE A 92 -11.47 -4.36 7.96
CA PHE A 92 -11.50 -5.35 6.88
C PHE A 92 -10.11 -5.82 6.47
N GLU A 93 -9.09 -5.03 6.73
CA GLU A 93 -7.73 -5.36 6.36
C GLU A 93 -7.17 -6.45 7.26
N LEU A 94 -6.74 -7.56 6.67
CA LEU A 94 -6.22 -8.71 7.42
C LEU A 94 -4.71 -8.79 7.40
N ALA A 95 -4.10 -8.38 6.29
CA ALA A 95 -2.64 -8.43 6.12
C ALA A 95 -2.26 -7.44 5.03
N GLU A 96 -1.00 -7.02 5.04
CA GLU A 96 -0.51 -6.09 4.03
C GLU A 96 0.99 -6.26 3.81
N ILE A 97 1.42 -6.14 2.54
CA ILE A 97 2.82 -5.94 2.19
C ILE A 97 2.94 -4.54 1.63
N CYS A 98 3.85 -3.76 2.19
CA CYS A 98 3.96 -2.34 1.89
C CYS A 98 5.37 -2.05 1.42
N THR A 99 5.53 -1.58 0.17
CA THR A 99 6.84 -1.36 -0.41
C THR A 99 6.95 0.06 -0.97
N PRO A 100 8.11 0.72 -0.80
CA PRO A 100 8.28 2.08 -1.31
C PRO A 100 8.46 2.13 -2.82
N ILE A 101 7.93 3.19 -3.43
CA ILE A 101 8.19 3.53 -4.83
C ILE A 101 9.37 4.47 -4.86
N LYS A 102 10.44 4.06 -5.52
CA LYS A 102 11.69 4.83 -5.51
C LYS A 102 12.05 5.32 -6.91
N ALA A 103 12.58 6.53 -6.96
CA ALA A 103 13.21 7.08 -8.17
C ALA A 103 14.53 7.67 -7.71
N ASP A 104 15.63 7.06 -8.14
CA ASP A 104 16.96 7.37 -7.67
C ASP A 104 17.03 7.24 -6.14
N GLU A 105 17.32 8.33 -5.41
CA GLU A 105 17.38 8.32 -3.95
C GLU A 105 16.10 8.82 -3.30
N HIS A 106 15.09 9.14 -4.12
CA HIS A 106 13.85 9.73 -3.62
C HIS A 106 12.75 8.67 -3.50
N ILE A 107 11.98 8.75 -2.42
CA ILE A 107 10.80 7.92 -2.25
C ILE A 107 9.60 8.75 -2.70
N LEU A 108 8.93 8.29 -3.76
CA LEU A 108 7.80 8.98 -4.34
C LEU A 108 6.48 8.62 -3.68
N GLY A 109 6.43 7.46 -3.07
CA GLY A 109 5.22 6.96 -2.46
C GLY A 109 5.37 5.51 -2.09
N ILE A 110 4.24 4.82 -1.97
CA ILE A 110 4.18 3.44 -1.46
C ILE A 110 3.14 2.67 -2.26
N ILE A 111 3.45 1.40 -2.55
CA ILE A 111 2.45 0.43 -3.01
C ILE A 111 2.15 -0.51 -1.85
N GLY A 112 0.89 -0.57 -1.46
CA GLY A 112 0.40 -1.53 -0.49
C GLY A 112 -0.36 -2.64 -1.19
N LEU A 113 -0.01 -3.89 -0.90
CA LEU A 113 -0.77 -5.06 -1.28
C LEU A 113 -1.57 -5.48 -0.07
N VAL A 114 -2.89 -5.48 -0.18
CA VAL A 114 -3.76 -5.62 0.98
C VAL A 114 -4.67 -6.83 0.81
N ALA A 115 -4.79 -7.61 1.87
CA ALA A 115 -5.71 -8.73 1.93
C ALA A 115 -6.96 -8.30 2.70
N LEU A 116 -8.12 -8.37 2.04
CA LEU A 116 -9.40 -8.03 2.66
C LEU A 116 -10.20 -9.28 3.02
N ASN A 117 -9.73 -10.47 2.64
CA ASN A 117 -10.36 -11.74 2.97
C ASN A 117 -9.28 -12.81 3.14
N GLU A 118 -9.69 -13.98 3.61
CA GLU A 118 -8.74 -15.06 3.92
C GLU A 118 -8.04 -15.62 2.68
N ASP A 119 -8.72 -15.64 1.53
CA ASP A 119 -8.09 -16.10 0.29
C ASP A 119 -6.95 -15.17 -0.09
N GLN A 120 -7.18 -13.87 -0.04
CA GLN A 120 -6.15 -12.88 -0.33
C GLN A 120 -5.03 -12.92 0.70
N ARG A 121 -5.38 -13.14 1.97
CA ARG A 121 -4.37 -13.27 3.02
C ARG A 121 -3.46 -14.46 2.77
N SER A 122 -4.03 -15.59 2.35
CA SER A 122 -3.24 -16.77 2.00
C SER A 122 -2.26 -16.47 0.86
N ILE A 123 -2.69 -15.69 -0.13
CA ILE A 123 -1.81 -15.27 -1.24
C ILE A 123 -0.65 -14.42 -0.71
N LEU A 124 -0.94 -13.43 0.14
CA LEU A 124 0.10 -12.56 0.68
C LEU A 124 1.08 -13.30 1.58
N LEU A 125 0.61 -14.30 2.32
CA LEU A 125 1.44 -15.05 3.25
C LEU A 125 2.17 -16.21 2.58
N ASP A 126 1.89 -16.46 1.31
CA ASP A 126 2.62 -17.46 0.54
C ASP A 126 4.10 -17.06 0.51
N LYS A 127 4.95 -17.99 0.91
CA LYS A 127 6.39 -17.75 0.99
C LYS A 127 7.07 -17.71 -0.37
N ASN A 128 6.31 -17.56 -1.42
CA ASN A 128 6.86 -17.44 -2.77
C ASN A 128 7.56 -16.09 -2.91
N LYS A 129 8.87 -16.10 -2.80
CA LYS A 129 9.70 -14.90 -2.88
C LYS A 129 9.56 -14.17 -4.22
N ASN A 130 9.07 -14.85 -5.25
CA ASN A 130 8.91 -14.23 -6.57
C ASN A 130 7.83 -13.16 -6.58
N MET A 131 6.80 -13.31 -5.74
CA MET A 131 5.74 -12.30 -5.67
C MET A 131 6.27 -10.99 -5.09
N VAL A 132 7.04 -11.06 -4.01
CA VAL A 132 7.63 -9.87 -3.40
C VAL A 132 8.57 -9.18 -4.37
N LYS A 133 9.42 -9.95 -5.06
CA LYS A 133 10.32 -9.40 -6.06
C LYS A 133 9.57 -8.74 -7.20
N PHE A 134 8.44 -9.33 -7.63
CA PHE A 134 7.60 -8.74 -8.67
C PHE A 134 7.10 -7.37 -8.25
N VAL A 135 6.56 -7.26 -7.04
CA VAL A 135 6.02 -5.99 -6.55
C VAL A 135 7.11 -4.95 -6.37
N GLU A 136 8.26 -5.35 -5.81
CA GLU A 136 9.38 -4.44 -5.65
C GLU A 136 9.88 -3.94 -7.01
N LYS A 137 9.88 -4.79 -8.00
CA LYS A 137 10.27 -4.41 -9.36
C LYS A 137 9.28 -3.42 -9.97
N MET A 138 7.99 -3.62 -9.73
CA MET A 138 6.96 -2.71 -10.23
C MET A 138 7.02 -1.35 -9.55
N ALA A 139 7.56 -1.29 -8.33
CA ALA A 139 7.66 -0.06 -7.55
C ALA A 139 8.93 0.75 -7.91
N ASP A 140 9.86 0.17 -8.64
CA ASP A 140 11.10 0.89 -9.02
C ASP A 140 10.87 1.90 -10.18
#